data_fa3d7c7815049de233f31ef7f6e8bf63
#
_entry.id   fa3d7c7815049de233f31ef7f6e8bf63
#
_cell.length_a   1.000
_cell.length_b   1.000
_cell.length_c   1.000
_cell.angle_alpha   90.00
_cell.angle_beta   90.00
_cell.angle_gamma   90.00
#
_symmetry.space_group_name_H-M   'P 1'
#
loop_
_entity.id
_entity.type
_entity.pdbx_description
1 polymer ?
#
loop_
_entity_poly.entity_id
_entity_poly.type
_entity_poly.pdbx_seq_one_letter_code
_entity_poly.pdbx_strand_id
1 'polypeptide(L)'
;GLIEGTGIEYMKTAPMGDPIEYRIWGYELTLRKDDAACIDIELVDEKVIEQQYQKESNATYNKTTHPHIGEPGIYHVKQRGEKIAKGKLITFGLAGNQNCGKTTLFNQLTGANQHVGNFPGVTVDRKDGPIRGQENTMVVDLPGIYSMSPYTSEEVVSRQYFLDDRPRGIINIVDATNIERNLYLTMQLIELNIPMVLAL
;
A
#
# COMPACT_ATOMS: atom_id res chain seq x y z
N GLY A 1 17.82 0.95 2.23
CA GLY A 1 19.29 1.01 2.19
C GLY A 1 19.82 0.49 0.85
N LEU A 2 21.06 0.79 0.54
CA LEU A 2 21.74 0.23 -0.63
C LEU A 2 21.92 -1.27 -0.44
N ILE A 3 21.66 -2.04 -1.49
CA ILE A 3 21.77 -3.50 -1.50
C ILE A 3 23.02 -3.86 -2.30
N GLU A 4 23.72 -4.92 -1.91
CA GLU A 4 24.88 -5.44 -2.66
C GLU A 4 24.50 -5.70 -4.13
N GLY A 5 25.38 -5.26 -5.06
CA GLY A 5 25.12 -5.35 -6.49
C GLY A 5 24.29 -4.20 -7.07
N THR A 6 23.92 -3.18 -6.28
CA THR A 6 23.22 -2.00 -6.80
C THR A 6 24.13 -1.16 -7.68
N GLY A 7 23.71 -0.89 -8.92
CA GLY A 7 24.41 0.05 -9.82
C GLY A 7 24.28 1.49 -9.33
N ILE A 8 25.42 2.17 -9.19
CA ILE A 8 25.50 3.58 -8.76
C ILE A 8 26.23 4.37 -9.85
N GLU A 9 25.60 5.43 -10.33
CA GLU A 9 26.19 6.36 -11.29
C GLU A 9 26.63 7.63 -10.56
N TYR A 10 27.91 8.00 -10.69
CA TYR A 10 28.40 9.28 -10.21
C TYR A 10 27.91 10.41 -11.11
N MET A 11 27.28 11.43 -10.54
CA MET A 11 26.76 12.57 -11.28
C MET A 11 27.68 13.78 -11.17
N LYS A 12 27.85 14.28 -9.97
CA LYS A 12 28.71 15.44 -9.70
C LYS A 12 29.07 15.56 -8.22
N THR A 13 30.05 16.40 -7.94
CA THR A 13 30.39 16.80 -6.58
C THR A 13 30.11 18.28 -6.43
N ALA A 14 29.62 18.69 -5.28
CA ALA A 14 29.42 20.10 -4.97
C ALA A 14 30.72 20.90 -5.06
N PRO A 15 30.70 22.22 -5.34
CA PRO A 15 31.89 23.04 -5.57
C PRO A 15 32.95 23.01 -4.45
N MET A 16 32.53 22.73 -3.22
CA MET A 16 33.43 22.61 -2.06
C MET A 16 33.86 21.16 -1.78
N GLY A 17 33.55 20.21 -2.67
CA GLY A 17 33.92 18.81 -2.56
C GLY A 17 32.99 17.93 -1.74
N ASP A 18 31.94 18.51 -1.17
CA ASP A 18 30.92 17.82 -0.37
C ASP A 18 29.58 18.62 -0.43
N PRO A 19 28.42 17.97 -0.63
CA PRO A 19 28.20 16.53 -0.83
C PRO A 19 28.47 16.03 -2.26
N ILE A 20 28.39 14.70 -2.43
CA ILE A 20 28.51 14.01 -3.72
C ILE A 20 27.11 13.54 -4.16
N GLU A 21 26.78 13.78 -5.42
CA GLU A 21 25.51 13.39 -6.01
C GLU A 21 25.68 12.16 -6.89
N TYR A 22 24.85 11.17 -6.64
CA TYR A 22 24.78 9.90 -7.34
C TYR A 22 23.40 9.68 -7.94
N ARG A 23 23.32 8.84 -8.97
CA ARG A 23 22.05 8.32 -9.48
C ARG A 23 21.95 6.82 -9.23
N ILE A 24 20.84 6.39 -8.65
CA ILE A 24 20.55 5.00 -8.31
C ILE A 24 19.13 4.69 -8.75
N TRP A 25 18.94 3.70 -9.62
CA TRP A 25 17.63 3.33 -10.17
C TRP A 25 16.82 4.51 -10.74
N GLY A 26 17.50 5.50 -11.31
CA GLY A 26 16.87 6.69 -11.86
C GLY A 26 16.56 7.80 -10.85
N TYR A 27 16.83 7.58 -9.56
CA TYR A 27 16.68 8.59 -8.51
C TYR A 27 18.01 9.25 -8.18
N GLU A 28 17.97 10.55 -7.87
CA GLU A 28 19.15 11.28 -7.41
C GLU A 28 19.29 11.09 -5.88
N LEU A 29 20.48 10.64 -5.48
CA LEU A 29 20.87 10.47 -4.08
C LEU A 29 22.08 11.33 -3.79
N THR A 30 21.99 12.16 -2.78
CA THR A 30 23.08 13.02 -2.33
C THR A 30 23.66 12.47 -1.02
N LEU A 31 24.94 12.14 -1.01
CA LEU A 31 25.66 11.63 0.15
C LEU A 31 26.78 12.57 0.57
N ARG A 32 27.01 12.71 1.85
CA ARG A 32 28.22 13.33 2.37
C ARG A 32 29.42 12.45 2.07
N LYS A 33 30.59 13.08 1.92
CA LYS A 33 31.83 12.38 1.57
C LYS A 33 32.17 11.28 2.59
N ASP A 34 31.93 11.52 3.86
CA ASP A 34 32.18 10.54 4.93
C ASP A 34 31.24 9.35 4.85
N ASP A 35 29.96 9.58 4.50
CA ASP A 35 28.97 8.52 4.32
C ASP A 35 29.27 7.72 3.03
N ALA A 36 29.68 8.40 1.96
CA ALA A 36 30.06 7.76 0.70
C ALA A 36 31.32 6.88 0.86
N ALA A 37 32.25 7.26 1.74
CA ALA A 37 33.45 6.49 2.04
C ALA A 37 33.18 5.16 2.76
N CYS A 38 31.98 4.98 3.31
CA CYS A 38 31.54 3.73 3.94
C CYS A 38 30.96 2.71 2.94
N ILE A 39 30.92 3.04 1.64
CA ILE A 39 30.35 2.19 0.60
C ILE A 39 31.48 1.61 -0.23
N ASP A 40 31.62 0.28 -0.20
CA ASP A 40 32.54 -0.43 -1.07
C ASP A 40 31.96 -0.47 -2.49
N ILE A 41 32.74 -0.01 -3.47
CA ILE A 41 32.32 0.05 -4.88
C ILE A 41 33.33 -0.66 -5.78
N GLU A 42 32.81 -1.32 -6.83
CA GLU A 42 33.59 -1.86 -7.94
C GLU A 42 33.26 -1.08 -9.22
N LEU A 43 34.28 -0.70 -9.96
CA LEU A 43 34.07 0.00 -11.24
C LEU A 43 33.64 -1.02 -12.30
N VAL A 44 32.52 -0.77 -12.91
CA VAL A 44 31.96 -1.60 -13.99
C VAL A 44 31.73 -0.76 -15.25
N ASP A 45 31.86 -1.37 -16.42
CA ASP A 45 31.54 -0.70 -17.68
C ASP A 45 30.01 -0.40 -17.76
N GLU A 46 29.68 0.78 -18.28
CA GLU A 46 28.32 1.25 -18.49
C GLU A 46 27.40 0.19 -19.18
N LYS A 47 27.97 -0.53 -20.15
CA LYS A 47 27.26 -1.62 -20.86
C LYS A 47 26.84 -2.79 -19.96
N VAL A 48 27.59 -3.05 -18.89
CA VAL A 48 27.27 -4.13 -17.94
C VAL A 48 26.08 -3.70 -17.07
N ILE A 49 26.08 -2.44 -16.66
CA ILE A 49 25.00 -1.84 -15.87
C ILE A 49 23.70 -1.82 -16.70
N GLU A 50 23.74 -1.37 -17.95
CA GLU A 50 22.58 -1.37 -18.85
C GLU A 50 22.03 -2.79 -19.09
N GLN A 51 22.90 -3.79 -19.21
CA GLN A 51 22.47 -5.18 -19.36
C GLN A 51 21.85 -5.76 -18.07
N GLN A 52 22.31 -5.35 -16.90
CA GLN A 52 21.68 -5.70 -15.63
C GLN A 52 20.32 -5.04 -15.50
N TYR A 53 20.20 -3.76 -15.77
CA TYR A 53 18.91 -3.06 -15.77
C TYR A 53 17.90 -3.67 -16.77
N GLN A 54 18.36 -4.08 -17.96
CA GLN A 54 17.51 -4.76 -18.94
C GLN A 54 17.13 -6.19 -18.51
N LYS A 55 17.99 -6.91 -17.82
CA LYS A 55 17.68 -8.24 -17.28
C LYS A 55 16.69 -8.14 -16.10
N GLU A 56 16.89 -7.21 -15.19
CA GLU A 56 15.98 -7.01 -14.06
C GLU A 56 14.64 -6.44 -14.51
N SER A 57 14.61 -5.51 -15.47
CA SER A 57 13.37 -5.03 -16.05
C SER A 57 12.62 -6.10 -16.84
N ASN A 58 13.32 -7.03 -17.49
CA ASN A 58 12.67 -8.15 -18.18
C ASN A 58 12.25 -9.30 -17.25
N ALA A 59 12.88 -9.45 -16.09
CA ALA A 59 12.54 -10.49 -15.10
C ALA A 59 11.39 -10.09 -14.18
N THR A 60 11.21 -8.79 -13.92
CA THR A 60 10.24 -8.29 -12.93
C THR A 60 9.06 -7.56 -13.58
N TYR A 61 9.18 -7.12 -14.81
CA TYR A 61 8.10 -6.48 -15.56
C TYR A 61 7.60 -7.39 -16.70
N ASN A 62 6.69 -8.29 -16.41
CA ASN A 62 5.59 -8.44 -17.34
C ASN A 62 5.08 -7.03 -17.59
N LYS A 63 5.12 -6.56 -18.84
CA LYS A 63 4.66 -5.23 -19.26
C LYS A 63 3.33 -4.89 -18.61
N THR A 64 3.35 -4.36 -17.42
CA THR A 64 2.23 -3.66 -16.83
C THR A 64 2.20 -2.30 -17.47
N THR A 65 1.52 -2.22 -18.61
CA THR A 65 1.13 -0.94 -19.18
C THR A 65 0.27 -0.26 -18.11
N HIS A 66 0.71 0.88 -17.55
CA HIS A 66 -0.10 1.62 -16.60
C HIS A 66 -1.35 2.16 -17.30
N PRO A 67 -2.57 2.02 -16.73
CA PRO A 67 -3.77 2.58 -17.33
C PRO A 67 -3.68 4.09 -17.41
N HIS A 68 -4.15 4.63 -18.49
CA HIS A 68 -4.62 6.00 -18.46
C HIS A 68 -5.86 6.07 -17.56
N ILE A 69 -5.98 7.17 -16.79
CA ILE A 69 -7.15 7.44 -15.97
C ILE A 69 -8.40 7.30 -16.85
N GLY A 70 -9.25 6.31 -16.53
CA GLY A 70 -10.48 6.03 -17.29
C GLY A 70 -10.46 4.80 -18.18
N GLU A 71 -9.35 4.09 -18.33
CA GLU A 71 -9.34 2.81 -19.01
C GLU A 71 -9.83 1.67 -18.10
N PRO A 72 -10.67 0.73 -18.59
CA PRO A 72 -11.09 -0.41 -17.80
C PRO A 72 -9.86 -1.26 -17.46
N GLY A 73 -9.51 -1.27 -16.18
CA GLY A 73 -8.26 -1.82 -15.66
C GLY A 73 -8.00 -3.27 -16.07
N ILE A 74 -7.02 -3.46 -16.95
CA ILE A 74 -6.41 -4.75 -17.29
C ILE A 74 -5.28 -5.11 -16.29
N TYR A 75 -5.27 -4.43 -15.12
CA TYR A 75 -4.15 -4.42 -14.18
C TYR A 75 -4.13 -5.51 -13.16
N HIS A 76 -5.19 -6.22 -13.06
CA HIS A 76 -5.14 -7.41 -12.26
C HIS A 76 -4.58 -8.51 -13.16
N VAL A 77 -3.29 -8.81 -13.01
CA VAL A 77 -2.88 -10.19 -13.22
C VAL A 77 -4.07 -10.99 -12.73
N LYS A 78 -4.71 -11.72 -13.63
CA LYS A 78 -5.72 -12.71 -13.25
C LYS A 78 -4.99 -13.76 -12.40
N GLN A 79 -4.60 -13.40 -11.19
CA GLN A 79 -4.50 -14.37 -10.14
C GLN A 79 -5.89 -14.97 -10.16
N ARG A 80 -5.98 -16.18 -10.64
CA ARG A 80 -7.20 -16.99 -10.56
C ARG A 80 -7.54 -17.00 -9.08
N GLY A 81 -8.31 -15.99 -8.66
CA GLY A 81 -8.79 -15.94 -7.30
C GLY A 81 -9.45 -17.28 -7.07
N GLU A 82 -9.16 -17.93 -5.98
CA GLU A 82 -9.86 -19.14 -5.58
C GLU A 82 -11.33 -18.91 -5.81
N LYS A 83 -11.96 -19.76 -6.59
CA LYS A 83 -13.40 -19.64 -6.91
C LYS A 83 -14.13 -19.65 -5.58
N ILE A 84 -14.72 -18.53 -5.24
CA ILE A 84 -15.51 -18.39 -4.03
C ILE A 84 -16.66 -19.36 -4.17
N ALA A 85 -16.81 -20.27 -3.18
CA ALA A 85 -17.93 -21.18 -3.14
C ALA A 85 -19.23 -20.38 -3.15
N LYS A 86 -20.17 -20.75 -4.01
CA LYS A 86 -21.48 -20.07 -4.08
C LYS A 86 -22.13 -20.06 -2.69
N GLY A 87 -22.53 -18.89 -2.21
CA GLY A 87 -23.17 -18.70 -0.91
C GLY A 87 -22.20 -18.39 0.25
N LYS A 88 -20.88 -18.35 0.04
CA LYS A 88 -19.95 -17.92 1.07
C LYS A 88 -20.03 -16.39 1.26
N LEU A 89 -20.16 -15.95 2.50
CA LEU A 89 -20.11 -14.54 2.85
C LEU A 89 -18.72 -13.98 2.56
N ILE A 90 -18.69 -12.87 1.85
CA ILE A 90 -17.47 -12.14 1.50
C ILE A 90 -17.45 -10.87 2.34
N THR A 91 -16.37 -10.63 3.08
CA THR A 91 -16.22 -9.43 3.89
C THR A 91 -15.08 -8.56 3.37
N PHE A 92 -15.32 -7.24 3.36
CA PHE A 92 -14.32 -6.22 3.09
C PHE A 92 -14.16 -5.33 4.31
N GLY A 93 -12.92 -4.90 4.61
CA GLY A 93 -12.67 -3.92 5.65
C GLY A 93 -12.41 -2.54 5.04
N LEU A 94 -13.06 -1.50 5.56
CA LEU A 94 -12.71 -0.12 5.24
C LEU A 94 -11.61 0.34 6.18
N ALA A 95 -10.49 0.75 5.61
CA ALA A 95 -9.37 1.34 6.34
C ALA A 95 -9.12 2.77 5.87
N GLY A 96 -8.45 3.55 6.69
CA GLY A 96 -8.04 4.92 6.37
C GLY A 96 -7.92 5.80 7.59
N ASN A 97 -7.35 6.96 7.41
CA ASN A 97 -7.14 7.92 8.49
C ASN A 97 -8.46 8.46 9.05
N GLN A 98 -8.39 9.11 10.21
CA GLN A 98 -9.55 9.84 10.72
C GLN A 98 -9.96 10.94 9.73
N ASN A 99 -11.26 11.13 9.56
CA ASN A 99 -11.87 12.15 8.69
C ASN A 99 -11.56 12.01 7.19
N CYS A 100 -11.03 10.90 6.71
CA CYS A 100 -10.76 10.68 5.27
C CYS A 100 -12.02 10.27 4.46
N GLY A 101 -13.21 10.23 5.07
CA GLY A 101 -14.45 9.90 4.38
C GLY A 101 -14.90 8.45 4.47
N LYS A 102 -14.29 7.60 5.33
CA LYS A 102 -14.67 6.17 5.51
C LYS A 102 -16.16 5.98 5.72
N THR A 103 -16.72 6.61 6.74
CA THR A 103 -18.13 6.48 7.08
C THR A 103 -19.03 7.01 5.96
N THR A 104 -18.62 8.00 5.22
CA THR A 104 -19.34 8.49 4.05
C THR A 104 -19.42 7.42 2.98
N LEU A 105 -18.29 6.80 2.61
CA LEU A 105 -18.27 5.70 1.65
C LEU A 105 -19.05 4.49 2.17
N PHE A 106 -18.90 4.14 3.45
CA PHE A 106 -19.65 3.06 4.08
C PHE A 106 -21.17 3.26 3.93
N ASN A 107 -21.67 4.46 4.23
CA ASN A 107 -23.07 4.80 4.09
C ASN A 107 -23.56 4.73 2.63
N GLN A 108 -22.72 5.09 1.68
CA GLN A 108 -23.04 4.97 0.25
C GLN A 108 -23.12 3.51 -0.19
N LEU A 109 -22.21 2.66 0.29
CA LEU A 109 -22.18 1.23 -0.06
C LEU A 109 -23.36 0.45 0.57
N THR A 110 -23.67 0.71 1.85
CA THR A 110 -24.64 -0.09 2.62
C THR A 110 -26.05 0.51 2.65
N GLY A 111 -26.16 1.82 2.60
CA GLY A 111 -27.43 2.52 2.76
C GLY A 111 -27.97 2.44 4.18
N ALA A 112 -29.28 2.16 4.31
CA ALA A 112 -29.98 2.09 5.60
C ALA A 112 -29.79 0.76 6.34
N ASN A 113 -29.22 -0.27 5.69
CA ASN A 113 -29.08 -1.61 6.26
C ASN A 113 -27.74 -1.78 6.96
N GLN A 114 -27.56 -1.08 8.06
CA GLN A 114 -26.34 -1.11 8.86
C GLN A 114 -26.59 -1.78 10.19
N HIS A 115 -25.65 -2.60 10.63
CA HIS A 115 -25.59 -3.10 11.97
C HIS A 115 -24.55 -2.30 12.76
N VAL A 116 -24.94 -1.81 13.93
CA VAL A 116 -24.07 -1.04 14.83
C VAL A 116 -23.92 -1.82 16.12
N GLY A 117 -22.69 -2.05 16.54
CA GLY A 117 -22.34 -2.73 17.78
C GLY A 117 -20.94 -2.31 18.22
N ASN A 118 -20.35 -3.08 19.11
CA ASN A 118 -18.97 -2.89 19.51
C ASN A 118 -18.12 -4.08 19.05
N PHE A 119 -16.83 -3.84 18.84
CA PHE A 119 -15.89 -4.94 18.67
C PHE A 119 -15.80 -5.77 19.97
N PRO A 120 -15.63 -7.09 19.86
CA PRO A 120 -15.59 -7.96 21.04
C PRO A 120 -14.50 -7.53 22.04
N GLY A 121 -14.92 -7.37 23.33
CA GLY A 121 -14.01 -7.09 24.42
C GLY A 121 -13.52 -5.65 24.56
N VAL A 122 -14.00 -4.72 23.74
CA VAL A 122 -13.64 -3.30 23.77
C VAL A 122 -14.84 -2.38 23.56
N THR A 123 -14.72 -1.12 23.94
CA THR A 123 -15.75 -0.08 23.77
C THR A 123 -15.65 0.67 22.43
N VAL A 124 -15.03 0.05 21.44
CA VAL A 124 -14.85 0.62 20.11
C VAL A 124 -16.02 0.24 19.21
N ASP A 125 -16.63 1.22 18.57
CA ASP A 125 -17.78 1.03 17.70
C ASP A 125 -17.42 0.16 16.48
N ARG A 126 -18.30 -0.82 16.20
CA ARG A 126 -18.28 -1.63 14.99
C ARG A 126 -19.51 -1.31 14.15
N LYS A 127 -19.30 -1.01 12.89
CA LYS A 127 -20.38 -0.86 11.91
C LYS A 127 -20.13 -1.83 10.76
N ASP A 128 -21.10 -2.64 10.48
CA ASP A 128 -21.05 -3.54 9.32
C ASP A 128 -22.40 -3.56 8.59
N GLY A 129 -22.35 -3.86 7.32
CA GLY A 129 -23.57 -3.91 6.51
C GLY A 129 -23.35 -4.54 5.15
N PRO A 130 -24.43 -5.05 4.53
CA PRO A 130 -24.39 -5.62 3.20
C PRO A 130 -24.15 -4.53 2.15
N ILE A 131 -23.34 -4.83 1.13
CA ILE A 131 -23.15 -3.93 0.00
C ILE A 131 -24.36 -4.01 -0.92
N ARG A 132 -24.93 -2.85 -1.25
CA ARG A 132 -26.09 -2.75 -2.14
C ARG A 132 -25.82 -3.41 -3.49
N GLY A 133 -26.74 -4.23 -3.96
CA GLY A 133 -26.66 -4.88 -5.25
C GLY A 133 -25.64 -6.03 -5.33
N GLN A 134 -25.03 -6.41 -4.22
CA GLN A 134 -24.10 -7.52 -4.15
C GLN A 134 -24.59 -8.55 -3.11
N GLU A 135 -24.97 -9.73 -3.59
CA GLU A 135 -25.38 -10.82 -2.70
C GLU A 135 -24.17 -11.36 -1.91
N ASN A 136 -24.39 -11.72 -0.66
CA ASN A 136 -23.39 -12.33 0.22
C ASN A 136 -22.11 -11.50 0.39
N THR A 137 -22.21 -10.18 0.26
CA THR A 137 -21.05 -9.29 0.39
C THR A 137 -21.33 -8.27 1.49
N MET A 138 -20.42 -8.20 2.46
CA MET A 138 -20.48 -7.26 3.58
C MET A 138 -19.24 -6.37 3.63
N VAL A 139 -19.42 -5.19 4.15
CA VAL A 139 -18.34 -4.25 4.46
C VAL A 139 -18.39 -3.89 5.94
N VAL A 140 -17.20 -3.81 6.54
CA VAL A 140 -17.00 -3.43 7.95
C VAL A 140 -16.29 -2.08 7.96
N ASP A 141 -16.89 -1.09 8.63
CA ASP A 141 -16.27 0.22 8.86
C ASP A 141 -15.36 0.13 10.08
N LEU A 142 -14.05 0.25 9.86
CA LEU A 142 -13.06 0.22 10.92
C LEU A 142 -12.83 1.64 11.47
N PRO A 143 -12.38 1.75 12.72
CA PRO A 143 -11.98 3.03 13.27
C PRO A 143 -10.94 3.73 12.41
N GLY A 144 -10.95 5.06 12.43
CA GLY A 144 -9.93 5.86 11.76
C GLY A 144 -8.60 5.76 12.49
N ILE A 145 -7.59 5.25 11.80
CA ILE A 145 -6.25 5.04 12.36
C ILE A 145 -5.19 5.65 11.45
N TYR A 146 -4.06 6.02 12.03
CA TYR A 146 -2.92 6.55 11.29
C TYR A 146 -1.82 5.51 11.08
N SER A 147 -1.83 4.46 11.88
CA SER A 147 -0.89 3.35 11.80
C SER A 147 -1.50 2.05 12.32
N MET A 148 -0.84 0.94 12.02
CA MET A 148 -1.16 -0.39 12.55
C MET A 148 -0.44 -0.68 13.87
N SER A 149 0.21 0.32 14.44
CA SER A 149 0.91 0.20 15.73
C SER A 149 -0.09 0.12 16.89
N PRO A 150 0.08 -0.80 17.84
CA PRO A 150 -0.92 -1.07 18.86
C PRO A 150 -0.85 -0.08 20.06
N TYR A 151 -0.96 1.22 19.79
CA TYR A 151 -0.90 2.24 20.84
C TYR A 151 -2.28 2.68 21.34
N THR A 152 -3.27 2.72 20.45
CA THR A 152 -4.65 3.09 20.80
C THR A 152 -5.57 1.89 20.70
N SER A 153 -6.74 1.94 21.36
CA SER A 153 -7.75 0.89 21.26
C SER A 153 -8.24 0.68 19.84
N GLU A 154 -8.37 1.76 19.09
CA GLU A 154 -8.80 1.76 17.69
C GLU A 154 -7.77 1.08 16.77
N GLU A 155 -6.49 1.34 17.00
CA GLU A 155 -5.38 0.70 16.25
C GLU A 155 -5.28 -0.79 16.57
N VAL A 156 -5.43 -1.17 17.84
CA VAL A 156 -5.45 -2.57 18.28
C VAL A 156 -6.61 -3.32 17.60
N VAL A 157 -7.82 -2.75 17.65
CA VAL A 157 -9.02 -3.36 17.06
C VAL A 157 -8.89 -3.53 15.55
N SER A 158 -8.46 -2.49 14.86
CA SER A 158 -8.29 -2.53 13.40
C SER A 158 -7.24 -3.57 13.00
N ARG A 159 -6.13 -3.63 13.74
CA ARG A 159 -5.09 -4.64 13.51
C ARG A 159 -5.60 -6.05 13.74
N GLN A 160 -6.29 -6.30 14.86
CA GLN A 160 -6.85 -7.62 15.16
C GLN A 160 -7.83 -8.06 14.09
N TYR A 161 -8.73 -7.18 13.66
CA TYR A 161 -9.67 -7.48 12.59
C TYR A 161 -8.97 -7.97 11.31
N PHE A 162 -7.90 -7.32 10.89
CA PHE A 162 -7.18 -7.74 9.69
C PHE A 162 -6.39 -9.04 9.87
N LEU A 163 -5.87 -9.31 11.06
CA LEU A 163 -5.07 -10.51 11.34
C LEU A 163 -5.93 -11.73 11.63
N ASP A 164 -7.02 -11.58 12.37
CA ASP A 164 -7.85 -12.68 12.87
C ASP A 164 -9.02 -12.99 11.92
N ASP A 165 -9.81 -11.96 11.56
CA ASP A 165 -10.98 -12.14 10.67
C ASP A 165 -10.57 -12.29 9.19
N ARG A 166 -9.41 -11.79 8.80
CA ARG A 166 -8.84 -11.86 7.46
C ARG A 166 -9.86 -11.61 6.36
N PRO A 167 -10.34 -10.38 6.21
CA PRO A 167 -11.32 -10.04 5.18
C PRO A 167 -10.80 -10.39 3.79
N ARG A 168 -11.69 -10.60 2.83
CA ARG A 168 -11.33 -10.91 1.44
C ARG A 168 -10.55 -9.79 0.77
N GLY A 169 -10.74 -8.57 1.22
CA GLY A 169 -10.02 -7.41 0.72
C GLY A 169 -10.15 -6.20 1.64
N ILE A 170 -9.29 -5.25 1.41
CA ILE A 170 -9.24 -3.96 2.10
C ILE A 170 -9.63 -2.86 1.10
N ILE A 171 -10.53 -1.99 1.47
CA ILE A 171 -10.78 -0.73 0.79
C ILE A 171 -10.12 0.36 1.63
N ASN A 172 -8.95 0.80 1.21
CA ASN A 172 -8.19 1.84 1.91
C ASN A 172 -8.51 3.21 1.33
N ILE A 173 -9.11 4.07 2.16
CA ILE A 173 -9.51 5.41 1.76
C ILE A 173 -8.39 6.37 2.12
N VAL A 174 -7.93 7.09 1.11
CA VAL A 174 -6.79 8.01 1.17
C VAL A 174 -7.27 9.42 0.88
N ASP A 175 -7.00 10.35 1.79
CA ASP A 175 -7.23 11.77 1.55
C ASP A 175 -6.10 12.32 0.67
N ALA A 176 -6.43 12.64 -0.57
CA ALA A 176 -5.49 13.17 -1.56
C ALA A 176 -4.90 14.53 -1.17
N THR A 177 -5.57 15.29 -0.30
CA THR A 177 -5.06 16.58 0.18
C THR A 177 -3.92 16.44 1.19
N ASN A 178 -3.78 15.25 1.78
CA ASN A 178 -2.72 14.92 2.74
C ASN A 178 -2.17 13.51 2.48
N ILE A 179 -1.76 13.28 1.23
CA ILE A 179 -1.43 11.96 0.72
C ILE A 179 -0.27 11.29 1.49
N GLU A 180 0.78 12.04 1.81
CA GLU A 180 1.98 11.51 2.47
C GLU A 180 1.62 10.84 3.81
N ARG A 181 0.81 11.52 4.62
CA ARG A 181 0.36 10.99 5.91
C ARG A 181 -0.52 9.74 5.77
N ASN A 182 -1.33 9.69 4.72
CA ASN A 182 -2.22 8.56 4.45
C ASN A 182 -1.45 7.35 3.91
N LEU A 183 -0.41 7.57 3.09
CA LEU A 183 0.41 6.50 2.53
C LEU A 183 1.18 5.73 3.60
N TYR A 184 1.46 6.31 4.77
CA TYR A 184 2.09 5.59 5.86
C TYR A 184 1.27 4.38 6.32
N LEU A 185 -0.04 4.56 6.54
CA LEU A 185 -0.96 3.46 6.83
C LEU A 185 -1.07 2.49 5.64
N THR A 186 -1.14 3.02 4.43
CA THR A 186 -1.23 2.22 3.20
C THR A 186 -0.09 1.22 3.10
N MET A 187 1.14 1.65 3.35
CA MET A 187 2.32 0.77 3.30
C MET A 187 2.22 -0.37 4.31
N GLN A 188 1.77 -0.08 5.53
CA GLN A 188 1.58 -1.10 6.56
C GLN A 188 0.45 -2.10 6.21
N LEU A 189 -0.62 -1.63 5.56
CA LEU A 189 -1.69 -2.51 5.09
C LEU A 189 -1.23 -3.44 3.95
N ILE A 190 -0.33 -2.98 3.07
CA ILE A 190 0.27 -3.82 2.02
C ILE A 190 1.04 -4.99 2.63
N GLU A 191 1.75 -4.79 3.74
CA GLU A 191 2.51 -5.84 4.43
C GLU A 191 1.64 -7.00 4.94
N LEU A 192 0.33 -6.76 5.13
CA LEU A 192 -0.61 -7.82 5.54
C LEU A 192 -0.90 -8.85 4.44
N ASN A 193 -0.49 -8.59 3.19
CA ASN A 193 -0.74 -9.44 2.03
C ASN A 193 -2.24 -9.75 1.80
N ILE A 194 -3.12 -8.86 2.19
CA ILE A 194 -4.56 -8.91 1.89
C ILE A 194 -4.80 -8.07 0.63
N PRO A 195 -5.56 -8.56 -0.36
CA PRO A 195 -5.89 -7.78 -1.54
C PRO A 195 -6.46 -6.41 -1.16
N MET A 196 -5.95 -5.34 -1.75
CA MET A 196 -6.32 -3.98 -1.37
C MET A 196 -6.65 -3.13 -2.58
N VAL A 197 -7.64 -2.26 -2.43
CA VAL A 197 -7.98 -1.19 -3.37
C VAL A 197 -7.77 0.14 -2.66
N LEU A 198 -7.11 1.08 -3.33
CA LEU A 198 -7.03 2.47 -2.91
C LEU A 198 -8.22 3.26 -3.47
N ALA A 199 -8.92 3.96 -2.58
CA ALA A 199 -9.96 4.92 -2.92
C ALA A 199 -9.47 6.34 -2.56
N LEU A 200 -9.45 7.23 -3.55
CA LEU A 200 -9.06 8.64 -3.44
C LEU A 200 -10.30 9.53 -3.43
#